data_e66c2dad68d4334e63a26dfed0e7f8e0
#
_entry.id   e66c2dad68d4334e63a26dfed0e7f8e0
#
_cell.length_a   1.000
_cell.length_b   1.000
_cell.length_c   1.000
_cell.angle_alpha   90.00
_cell.angle_beta   90.00
_cell.angle_gamma   90.00
#
_symmetry.space_group_name_H-M   'P 1'
#
loop_
_entity.id
_entity.type
_entity.pdbx_description
1 polymer ?
#
loop_
_entity_poly.entity_id
_entity_poly.type
_entity_poly.pdbx_seq_one_letter_code
_entity_poly.pdbx_strand_id
1 'polypeptide(L)'
;VFNSPVLPARWIGAAVAPLLLLTACATEDTAKVPADRVVGQWKGPDGEKISFSSDRQFTASGLDSKGLAEADCPGGTSAGGWGFFVDDANGSHMSKTAESGSWIGLGLAREYWDRNCMLDLAVVDGGNTLCATNDPDVPCGLDVRFTREK
;
A
#
# COMPACT_ATOMS: atom_id res chain seq x y z
N VAL A 1 6.20 64.90 -55.08
CA VAL A 1 5.05 64.14 -54.65
C VAL A 1 5.47 62.68 -54.49
N PHE A 2 5.84 62.25 -53.29
CA PHE A 2 6.19 60.86 -53.03
C PHE A 2 5.19 60.32 -51.99
N ASN A 3 4.33 59.43 -52.42
CA ASN A 3 3.42 58.66 -51.56
C ASN A 3 4.15 57.43 -51.02
N SER A 4 4.37 57.37 -49.72
CA SER A 4 4.83 56.17 -49.05
C SER A 4 3.64 55.43 -48.48
N PRO A 5 3.47 54.14 -48.77
CA PRO A 5 2.44 53.33 -48.11
C PRO A 5 2.89 52.87 -46.70
N VAL A 6 2.07 53.18 -45.72
CA VAL A 6 2.19 52.70 -44.34
C VAL A 6 1.74 51.23 -44.28
N LEU A 7 2.65 50.33 -43.87
CA LEU A 7 2.33 48.93 -43.60
C LEU A 7 1.73 48.77 -42.21
N PRO A 8 0.64 48.03 -42.02
CA PRO A 8 0.10 47.78 -40.71
C PRO A 8 0.88 46.69 -39.98
N ALA A 9 1.35 46.99 -38.78
CA ALA A 9 1.97 46.04 -37.87
C ALA A 9 0.97 44.97 -37.45
N ARG A 10 1.22 43.71 -37.84
CA ARG A 10 0.48 42.54 -37.38
C ARG A 10 0.98 42.18 -35.97
N TRP A 11 0.13 42.39 -34.99
CA TRP A 11 0.32 41.89 -33.62
C TRP A 11 0.06 40.38 -33.61
N ILE A 12 1.12 39.59 -33.46
CA ILE A 12 1.02 38.15 -33.21
C ILE A 12 0.82 38.00 -31.70
N GLY A 13 -0.43 37.82 -31.30
CA GLY A 13 -0.77 37.45 -29.93
C GLY A 13 -0.40 35.98 -29.69
N ALA A 14 0.66 35.74 -28.98
CA ALA A 14 0.99 34.41 -28.48
C ALA A 14 -0.02 34.05 -27.37
N ALA A 15 -0.99 33.22 -27.65
CA ALA A 15 -1.87 32.61 -26.66
C ALA A 15 -1.07 31.53 -25.90
N VAL A 16 -0.62 31.84 -24.69
CA VAL A 16 -0.09 30.84 -23.75
C VAL A 16 -1.29 30.14 -23.12
N ALA A 17 -1.59 28.94 -23.59
CA ALA A 17 -2.57 28.08 -22.97
C ALA A 17 -1.96 27.53 -21.65
N PRO A 18 -2.61 27.74 -20.48
CA PRO A 18 -2.18 27.10 -19.25
C PRO A 18 -2.43 25.60 -19.36
N LEU A 19 -1.35 24.81 -19.34
CA LEU A 19 -1.40 23.36 -19.21
C LEU A 19 -1.84 23.04 -17.76
N LEU A 20 -3.11 22.83 -17.55
CA LEU A 20 -3.65 22.30 -16.29
C LEU A 20 -3.12 20.86 -16.14
N LEU A 21 -2.05 20.69 -15.38
CA LEU A 21 -1.61 19.40 -14.88
C LEU A 21 -2.67 18.91 -13.88
N LEU A 22 -3.63 18.14 -14.37
CA LEU A 22 -4.48 17.32 -13.53
C LEU A 22 -3.58 16.25 -12.90
N THR A 23 -3.05 16.52 -11.71
CA THR A 23 -2.53 15.48 -10.83
C THR A 23 -3.73 14.63 -10.42
N ALA A 24 -4.03 13.59 -11.20
CA ALA A 24 -4.91 12.53 -10.75
C ALA A 24 -4.22 11.94 -9.52
N CYS A 25 -4.83 12.06 -8.33
CA CYS A 25 -4.53 11.19 -7.21
C CYS A 25 -4.87 9.78 -7.69
N ALA A 26 -3.89 9.06 -8.21
CA ALA A 26 -4.04 7.66 -8.52
C ALA A 26 -4.20 6.94 -7.20
N THR A 27 -5.43 6.57 -6.85
CA THR A 27 -5.68 5.58 -5.82
C THR A 27 -5.07 4.28 -6.29
N GLU A 28 -4.23 3.68 -5.46
CA GLU A 28 -3.58 2.42 -5.79
C GLU A 28 -4.61 1.31 -5.90
N ASP A 29 -4.64 0.60 -7.02
CA ASP A 29 -5.58 -0.50 -7.24
C ASP A 29 -5.11 -1.75 -6.48
N THR A 30 -6.00 -2.32 -5.67
CA THR A 30 -5.76 -3.60 -5.01
C THR A 30 -6.03 -4.76 -5.95
N ALA A 31 -5.26 -5.85 -5.77
CA ALA A 31 -5.39 -7.07 -6.54
C ALA A 31 -5.86 -8.23 -5.65
N LYS A 32 -6.89 -8.95 -6.07
CA LYS A 32 -7.29 -10.18 -5.39
C LYS A 32 -6.38 -11.33 -5.79
N VAL A 33 -5.72 -11.95 -4.81
CA VAL A 33 -4.79 -13.06 -5.03
C VAL A 33 -5.17 -14.28 -4.18
N PRO A 34 -4.85 -15.51 -4.61
CA PRO A 34 -4.98 -16.69 -3.77
C PRO A 34 -3.94 -16.70 -2.64
N ALA A 35 -4.22 -17.46 -1.59
CA ALA A 35 -3.39 -17.49 -0.38
C ALA A 35 -1.95 -17.97 -0.62
N ASP A 36 -1.75 -18.89 -1.53
CA ASP A 36 -0.42 -19.39 -1.90
C ASP A 36 0.49 -18.31 -2.51
N ARG A 37 -0.11 -17.27 -3.09
CA ARG A 37 0.63 -16.10 -3.57
C ARG A 37 1.13 -15.20 -2.44
N VAL A 38 0.57 -15.28 -1.26
CA VAL A 38 1.02 -14.55 -0.06
C VAL A 38 2.11 -15.30 0.68
N VAL A 39 2.02 -16.63 0.71
CA VAL A 39 2.99 -17.51 1.40
C VAL A 39 4.41 -17.27 0.88
N GLY A 40 5.36 -17.04 1.82
CA GLY A 40 6.77 -16.79 1.53
C GLY A 40 7.32 -15.60 2.32
N GLN A 41 8.51 -15.17 1.96
CA GLN A 41 9.21 -14.07 2.63
C GLN A 41 9.06 -12.76 1.84
N TRP A 42 8.77 -11.71 2.59
CA TRP A 42 8.59 -10.36 2.07
C TRP A 42 9.48 -9.39 2.81
N LYS A 43 10.08 -8.45 2.10
CA LYS A 43 11.04 -7.49 2.63
C LYS A 43 10.61 -6.07 2.30
N GLY A 44 10.60 -5.22 3.32
CA GLY A 44 10.41 -3.79 3.19
C GLY A 44 11.73 -3.02 2.92
N PRO A 45 11.63 -1.71 2.66
CA PRO A 45 12.78 -0.89 2.23
C PRO A 45 13.83 -0.67 3.32
N ASP A 46 13.42 -0.63 4.60
CA ASP A 46 14.30 -0.33 5.73
C ASP A 46 14.71 -1.59 6.53
N GLY A 47 14.55 -2.77 5.91
CA GLY A 47 14.95 -4.05 6.49
C GLY A 47 13.84 -4.77 7.25
N GLU A 48 12.61 -4.25 7.20
CA GLU A 48 11.42 -4.95 7.67
C GLU A 48 11.28 -6.28 6.94
N LYS A 49 10.86 -7.32 7.66
CA LYS A 49 10.60 -8.64 7.09
C LYS A 49 9.31 -9.21 7.63
N ILE A 50 8.55 -9.85 6.75
CA ILE A 50 7.38 -10.63 7.09
C ILE A 50 7.48 -11.97 6.36
N SER A 51 7.31 -13.07 7.09
CA SER A 51 7.27 -14.41 6.52
C SER A 51 5.90 -15.04 6.78
N PHE A 52 5.19 -15.37 5.72
CA PHE A 52 3.87 -16.00 5.79
C PHE A 52 4.00 -17.50 5.51
N SER A 53 3.36 -18.33 6.32
CA SER A 53 3.27 -19.77 6.12
C SER A 53 1.87 -20.22 5.70
N SER A 54 1.79 -21.41 5.10
CA SER A 54 0.54 -21.96 4.57
C SER A 54 -0.47 -22.32 5.65
N ASP A 55 -0.04 -22.52 6.89
CA ASP A 55 -0.88 -22.76 8.07
C ASP A 55 -1.48 -21.49 8.68
N ARG A 56 -1.38 -20.36 7.95
CA ARG A 56 -1.90 -19.06 8.37
C ARG A 56 -1.20 -18.44 9.57
N GLN A 57 0.04 -18.82 9.82
CA GLN A 57 0.92 -18.14 10.77
C GLN A 57 1.85 -17.16 10.03
N PHE A 58 2.32 -16.15 10.73
CA PHE A 58 3.40 -15.28 10.25
C PHE A 58 4.43 -15.03 11.34
N THR A 59 5.62 -14.70 10.90
CA THR A 59 6.67 -14.07 11.71
C THR A 59 7.10 -12.78 11.06
N ALA A 60 7.46 -11.79 11.87
CA ALA A 60 7.90 -10.51 11.36
C ALA A 60 9.04 -9.95 12.20
N SER A 61 9.82 -9.05 11.63
CA SER A 61 10.85 -8.27 12.31
C SER A 61 10.95 -6.87 11.72
N GLY A 62 11.37 -5.90 12.55
CA GLY A 62 11.55 -4.52 12.12
C GLY A 62 10.24 -3.77 11.87
N LEU A 63 9.12 -4.21 12.44
CA LEU A 63 7.83 -3.54 12.28
C LEU A 63 7.74 -2.19 13.03
N ASP A 64 8.76 -1.84 13.78
CA ASP A 64 8.94 -0.54 14.45
C ASP A 64 9.83 0.43 13.65
N SER A 65 10.08 0.14 12.38
CA SER A 65 10.82 1.04 11.49
C SER A 65 10.16 2.42 11.40
N LYS A 66 10.93 3.43 11.02
CA LYS A 66 10.41 4.79 10.90
C LYS A 66 9.18 4.88 9.97
N GLY A 67 9.18 4.12 8.87
CA GLY A 67 8.06 4.09 7.93
C GLY A 67 6.78 3.47 8.51
N LEU A 68 6.91 2.59 9.50
CA LEU A 68 5.79 1.92 10.16
C LEU A 68 5.46 2.49 11.56
N ALA A 69 6.07 3.60 11.97
CA ALA A 69 5.93 4.15 13.31
C ALA A 69 4.46 4.42 13.71
N GLU A 70 3.62 4.84 12.76
CA GLU A 70 2.21 5.11 13.02
C GLU A 70 1.36 3.84 13.25
N ALA A 71 1.87 2.67 12.87
CA ALA A 71 1.21 1.40 13.14
C ALA A 71 1.40 0.90 14.58
N ASP A 72 2.33 1.49 15.35
CA ASP A 72 2.66 1.16 16.74
C ASP A 72 2.90 -0.33 16.98
N CYS A 73 3.65 -0.94 16.08
CA CYS A 73 3.96 -2.37 16.13
C CYS A 73 5.19 -2.70 16.99
N PRO A 74 5.30 -3.93 17.50
CA PRO A 74 6.47 -4.35 18.29
C PRO A 74 7.76 -4.28 17.47
N GLY A 75 8.84 -3.81 18.10
CA GLY A 75 10.19 -3.99 17.59
C GLY A 75 10.71 -5.41 17.78
N GLY A 76 11.83 -5.73 17.13
CA GLY A 76 12.40 -7.06 17.18
C GLY A 76 11.61 -8.07 16.38
N THR A 77 11.50 -9.31 16.90
CA THR A 77 10.73 -10.39 16.25
C THR A 77 9.35 -10.49 16.88
N SER A 78 8.33 -10.57 16.04
CA SER A 78 6.94 -10.81 16.44
C SER A 78 6.35 -11.96 15.62
N ALA A 79 5.24 -12.51 16.09
CA ALA A 79 4.55 -13.62 15.42
C ALA A 79 3.04 -13.55 15.68
N GLY A 80 2.29 -14.26 14.86
CA GLY A 80 0.85 -14.37 15.01
C GLY A 80 0.20 -15.07 13.84
N GLY A 81 -1.11 -14.88 13.70
CA GLY A 81 -1.89 -15.42 12.60
C GLY A 81 -2.21 -14.36 11.55
N TRP A 82 -2.35 -14.78 10.30
CA TRP A 82 -2.77 -13.94 9.20
C TRP A 82 -4.00 -14.47 8.48
N GLY A 83 -4.71 -13.59 7.85
CA GLY A 83 -5.85 -13.95 7.01
C GLY A 83 -6.21 -12.84 6.06
N PHE A 84 -7.14 -13.13 5.15
CA PHE A 84 -7.70 -12.09 4.31
C PHE A 84 -8.88 -11.41 5.00
N PHE A 85 -9.05 -10.12 4.78
CA PHE A 85 -10.30 -9.45 5.12
C PHE A 85 -11.41 -9.90 4.19
N VAL A 86 -12.55 -10.21 4.76
CA VAL A 86 -13.79 -10.57 4.07
C VAL A 86 -14.93 -9.73 4.62
N ASP A 87 -15.86 -9.40 3.75
CA ASP A 87 -17.10 -8.70 4.11
C ASP A 87 -18.26 -9.69 4.11
N ASP A 88 -19.00 -9.72 5.19
CA ASP A 88 -20.23 -10.50 5.31
C ASP A 88 -21.32 -9.71 6.05
N ALA A 89 -22.42 -10.37 6.42
CA ALA A 89 -23.53 -9.74 7.13
C ALA A 89 -23.14 -9.15 8.50
N ASN A 90 -22.00 -9.54 9.07
CA ASN A 90 -21.47 -9.06 10.35
C ASN A 90 -20.43 -7.95 10.18
N GLY A 91 -20.16 -7.52 8.94
CA GLY A 91 -19.16 -6.50 8.60
C GLY A 91 -17.85 -7.09 8.10
N SER A 92 -16.81 -6.23 8.03
CA SER A 92 -15.47 -6.61 7.61
C SER A 92 -14.70 -7.25 8.75
N HIS A 93 -14.11 -8.42 8.51
CA HIS A 93 -13.28 -9.11 9.50
C HIS A 93 -12.19 -9.96 8.83
N MET A 94 -11.14 -10.27 9.59
CA MET A 94 -10.07 -11.15 9.13
C MET A 94 -10.51 -12.61 9.18
N SER A 95 -10.44 -13.29 8.03
CA SER A 95 -10.73 -14.72 7.90
C SER A 95 -9.46 -15.52 7.62
N LYS A 96 -9.16 -16.49 8.49
CA LYS A 96 -8.05 -17.44 8.30
C LYS A 96 -8.37 -18.56 7.32
N THR A 97 -9.64 -18.70 6.91
CA THR A 97 -10.10 -19.74 5.98
C THR A 97 -10.38 -19.22 4.58
N ALA A 98 -10.44 -17.89 4.39
CA ALA A 98 -10.62 -17.32 3.05
C ALA A 98 -9.45 -17.71 2.14
N GLU A 99 -9.77 -18.29 0.98
CA GLU A 99 -8.78 -18.81 0.05
C GLU A 99 -8.12 -17.72 -0.81
N SER A 100 -8.74 -16.56 -0.91
CA SER A 100 -8.24 -15.42 -1.68
C SER A 100 -8.71 -14.10 -1.12
N GLY A 101 -7.96 -13.04 -1.37
CA GLY A 101 -8.31 -11.68 -0.94
C GLY A 101 -7.35 -10.64 -1.51
N SER A 102 -7.68 -9.38 -1.27
CA SER A 102 -6.86 -8.20 -1.65
C SER A 102 -6.36 -7.41 -0.43
N TRP A 103 -6.78 -7.79 0.77
CA TRP A 103 -6.34 -7.20 2.03
C TRP A 103 -5.98 -8.29 3.02
N ILE A 104 -4.85 -8.12 3.69
CA ILE A 104 -4.28 -9.08 4.64
C ILE A 104 -4.25 -8.42 6.02
N GLY A 105 -4.89 -9.07 6.99
CA GLY A 105 -4.80 -8.71 8.39
C GLY A 105 -3.71 -9.49 9.10
N LEU A 106 -3.02 -8.84 10.03
CA LEU A 106 -2.01 -9.42 10.90
C LEU A 106 -2.52 -9.45 12.35
N GLY A 107 -2.87 -10.63 12.84
CA GLY A 107 -3.27 -10.83 14.23
C GLY A 107 -2.08 -11.26 15.08
N LEU A 108 -1.49 -10.34 15.85
CA LEU A 108 -0.36 -10.65 16.75
C LEU A 108 -0.75 -11.65 17.85
N ALA A 109 0.16 -12.54 18.20
CA ALA A 109 0.01 -13.42 19.35
C ALA A 109 -0.06 -12.61 20.67
N ARG A 110 -0.65 -13.22 21.72
CA ARG A 110 -0.95 -12.53 22.99
C ARG A 110 0.24 -11.88 23.67
N GLU A 111 1.42 -12.46 23.54
CA GLU A 111 2.66 -11.94 24.11
C GLU A 111 3.09 -10.58 23.56
N TYR A 112 2.48 -10.13 22.44
CA TYR A 112 2.75 -8.85 21.79
C TYR A 112 1.63 -7.83 21.96
N TRP A 113 0.62 -8.10 22.81
CA TRP A 113 -0.55 -7.23 22.98
C TRP A 113 -0.34 -6.02 23.88
N ASP A 114 0.86 -5.80 24.37
CA ASP A 114 1.27 -4.55 25.03
C ASP A 114 1.33 -3.36 24.06
N ARG A 115 1.35 -3.64 22.76
CA ARG A 115 1.27 -2.66 21.67
C ARG A 115 -0.06 -2.77 20.94
N ASN A 116 -0.59 -1.64 20.56
CA ASN A 116 -1.80 -1.56 19.73
C ASN A 116 -1.42 -1.54 18.24
N CYS A 117 -0.75 -2.60 17.78
CA CYS A 117 -0.30 -2.69 16.39
C CYS A 117 -1.49 -2.70 15.43
N MET A 118 -1.61 -1.67 14.62
CA MET A 118 -2.62 -1.51 13.59
C MET A 118 -1.95 -1.55 12.22
N LEU A 119 -1.44 -2.71 11.84
CA LEU A 119 -0.79 -2.93 10.56
C LEU A 119 -1.57 -3.94 9.73
N ASP A 120 -2.12 -3.47 8.63
CA ASP A 120 -2.71 -4.28 7.58
C ASP A 120 -1.90 -4.13 6.29
N LEU A 121 -2.10 -5.03 5.34
CA LEU A 121 -1.39 -5.03 4.07
C LEU A 121 -2.37 -5.11 2.91
N ALA A 122 -2.33 -4.12 2.03
CA ALA A 122 -3.03 -4.17 0.75
C ALA A 122 -2.18 -4.92 -0.28
N VAL A 123 -2.80 -5.79 -1.04
CA VAL A 123 -2.14 -6.49 -2.16
C VAL A 123 -2.23 -5.60 -3.39
N VAL A 124 -1.11 -5.17 -3.92
CA VAL A 124 -1.04 -4.24 -5.07
C VAL A 124 -0.11 -4.78 -6.17
N ASP A 125 0.06 -4.06 -7.26
CA ASP A 125 0.90 -4.45 -8.40
C ASP A 125 0.60 -5.87 -8.92
N GLY A 126 -0.68 -6.21 -9.03
CA GLY A 126 -1.10 -7.53 -9.49
C GLY A 126 -0.68 -8.69 -8.56
N GLY A 127 -0.40 -8.42 -7.28
CA GLY A 127 0.02 -9.40 -6.29
C GLY A 127 1.55 -9.52 -6.13
N ASN A 128 2.32 -8.58 -6.67
CA ASN A 128 3.77 -8.57 -6.55
C ASN A 128 4.29 -7.74 -5.38
N THR A 129 3.43 -6.90 -4.82
CA THR A 129 3.75 -5.99 -3.71
C THR A 129 2.68 -6.08 -2.63
N LEU A 130 3.11 -6.09 -1.37
CA LEU A 130 2.22 -5.88 -0.21
C LEU A 130 2.51 -4.50 0.34
N CYS A 131 1.49 -3.66 0.43
CA CYS A 131 1.63 -2.28 0.84
C CYS A 131 1.04 -2.05 2.23
N ALA A 132 1.84 -1.49 3.13
CA ALA A 132 1.46 -1.26 4.51
C ALA A 132 0.42 -0.13 4.65
N THR A 133 -0.55 -0.36 5.50
CA THR A 133 -1.54 0.65 5.91
C THR A 133 -1.97 0.44 7.35
N ASN A 134 -2.41 1.50 7.99
CA ASN A 134 -3.14 1.49 9.27
C ASN A 134 -4.60 1.97 9.10
N ASP A 135 -5.02 2.17 7.85
CA ASP A 135 -6.37 2.60 7.47
C ASP A 135 -6.91 1.64 6.39
N PRO A 136 -7.97 0.87 6.66
CA PRO A 136 -8.51 -0.10 5.72
C PRO A 136 -9.11 0.52 4.44
N ASP A 137 -9.35 1.82 4.43
CA ASP A 137 -9.90 2.52 3.28
C ASP A 137 -8.80 3.11 2.37
N VAL A 138 -7.54 3.09 2.82
CA VAL A 138 -6.41 3.69 2.12
C VAL A 138 -5.32 2.65 1.85
N PRO A 139 -5.28 2.05 0.65
CA PRO A 139 -4.14 1.22 0.26
C PRO A 139 -2.84 2.02 0.36
N CYS A 140 -1.80 1.41 0.90
CA CYS A 140 -0.48 2.06 1.04
C CYS A 140 -0.45 3.32 1.94
N GLY A 141 -1.35 3.44 2.90
CA GLY A 141 -1.43 4.62 3.76
C GLY A 141 -0.14 4.96 4.51
N LEU A 142 0.72 3.97 4.77
CA LEU A 142 2.03 4.14 5.42
C LEU A 142 3.20 4.23 4.41
N ASP A 143 2.93 4.11 3.10
CA ASP A 143 3.92 4.16 2.01
C ASP A 143 5.12 3.21 2.16
N VAL A 144 4.96 2.11 2.90
CA VAL A 144 5.95 1.04 3.03
C VAL A 144 5.53 -0.15 2.18
N ARG A 145 6.37 -0.51 1.22
CA ARG A 145 6.11 -1.56 0.24
C ARG A 145 7.01 -2.75 0.49
N PHE A 146 6.38 -3.89 0.71
CA PHE A 146 7.07 -5.16 0.84
C PHE A 146 7.10 -5.86 -0.52
N THR A 147 8.26 -6.29 -0.93
CA THR A 147 8.47 -7.12 -2.12
C THR A 147 8.91 -8.51 -1.74
N ARG A 148 8.57 -9.50 -2.59
CA ARG A 148 8.92 -10.88 -2.32
C ARG A 148 10.45 -11.08 -2.39
N GLU A 149 10.99 -11.71 -1.37
CA GLU A 149 12.39 -12.15 -1.38
C GLU A 149 12.53 -13.38 -2.32
N LYS A 150 13.53 -13.36 -3.23
CA LYS A 150 13.78 -14.42 -4.22
C LYS A 150 14.62 -15.53 -3.64
#